data_e48dcfc4a6ec50fe5b84b5fbf9598f79
#
_entry.id   e48dcfc4a6ec50fe5b84b5fbf9598f79
#
_cell.length_a   1.000
_cell.length_b   1.000
_cell.length_c   1.000
_cell.angle_alpha   90.00
_cell.angle_beta   90.00
_cell.angle_gamma   90.00
#
_symmetry.space_group_name_H-M   'P 1'
#
loop_
_entity.id
_entity.type
_entity.pdbx_description
1 polymer ?
#
loop_
_entity_poly.entity_id
_entity_poly.type
_entity_poly.pdbx_seq_one_letter_code
_entity_poly.pdbx_strand_id
1 'polypeptide(L)'
;MKSLRLLAALAALVVSASAAEVKLEPAFNGKDLAGWKTSGADAFWTVADGVLTGANDPSFKDYKKGNMLYTEKSYQDVVIECECRFNGEIDSGIMVRKDAAGKKDIQMQIGVSRSLKKDMTGAFYIGKYPEAGWAPKVATLWKNGEWNKIRFQAKGDTYTVWINGEQVSNYVDAGYPKAAPVGLQVHGGVKMKVEYRNIAIGEIK
;
A
#
# COMPACT_ATOMS: atom_id res chain seq x y z
N MET A 1 -36.44 38.28 48.20
CA MET A 1 -36.78 37.71 46.87
C MET A 1 -35.49 37.26 46.23
N LYS A 2 -35.20 35.95 46.23
CA LYS A 2 -33.97 35.36 45.62
C LYS A 2 -34.37 34.73 44.28
N SER A 3 -33.82 35.29 43.21
CA SER A 3 -34.06 34.79 41.84
C SER A 3 -33.21 33.55 41.59
N LEU A 4 -33.82 32.42 41.37
CA LEU A 4 -33.17 31.16 40.96
C LEU A 4 -32.99 31.19 39.44
N ARG A 5 -31.74 31.27 38.99
CA ARG A 5 -31.38 31.14 37.54
C ARG A 5 -31.19 29.68 37.23
N LEU A 6 -32.07 29.14 36.43
CA LEU A 6 -31.96 27.78 35.86
C LEU A 6 -30.95 27.81 34.69
N LEU A 7 -29.82 27.16 34.84
CA LEU A 7 -28.92 26.90 33.73
C LEU A 7 -29.38 25.61 33.04
N ALA A 8 -29.90 25.75 31.80
CA ALA A 8 -30.12 24.60 30.95
C ALA A 8 -28.83 24.19 30.26
N ALA A 9 -28.29 23.04 30.65
CA ALA A 9 -27.16 22.42 29.95
C ALA A 9 -27.64 21.73 28.65
N LEU A 10 -27.26 22.28 27.51
CA LEU A 10 -27.50 21.68 26.20
C LEU A 10 -26.46 20.59 25.99
N ALA A 11 -26.82 19.33 26.14
CA ALA A 11 -25.97 18.20 25.80
C ALA A 11 -25.97 18.04 24.27
N ALA A 12 -24.89 18.41 23.62
CA ALA A 12 -24.68 18.15 22.20
C ALA A 12 -24.41 16.64 22.02
N LEU A 13 -25.38 15.96 21.38
CA LEU A 13 -25.24 14.57 20.97
C LEU A 13 -24.27 14.52 19.78
N VAL A 14 -23.00 14.16 20.01
CA VAL A 14 -22.05 13.89 18.94
C VAL A 14 -22.42 12.52 18.36
N VAL A 15 -23.20 12.52 17.28
CA VAL A 15 -23.42 11.32 16.46
C VAL A 15 -22.13 11.05 15.71
N SER A 16 -21.30 10.18 16.27
CA SER A 16 -20.16 9.61 15.57
C SER A 16 -20.73 8.70 14.47
N ALA A 17 -20.73 9.17 13.24
CA ALA A 17 -21.00 8.33 12.08
C ALA A 17 -19.86 7.29 11.98
N SER A 18 -20.12 6.08 12.46
CA SER A 18 -19.25 4.94 12.21
C SER A 18 -19.20 4.73 10.70
N ALA A 19 -18.08 5.08 10.05
CA ALA A 19 -17.85 4.67 8.68
C ALA A 19 -17.93 3.14 8.65
N ALA A 20 -18.81 2.60 7.79
CA ALA A 20 -18.98 1.16 7.66
C ALA A 20 -17.58 0.53 7.43
N GLU A 21 -17.23 -0.43 8.27
CA GLU A 21 -15.95 -1.13 8.17
C GLU A 21 -15.90 -1.85 6.82
N VAL A 22 -14.85 -1.60 6.03
CA VAL A 22 -14.70 -2.21 4.71
C VAL A 22 -14.44 -3.70 4.89
N LYS A 23 -15.32 -4.54 4.31
CA LYS A 23 -15.13 -5.99 4.32
C LYS A 23 -13.92 -6.34 3.47
N LEU A 24 -12.89 -6.92 4.10
CA LEU A 24 -11.70 -7.42 3.43
C LEU A 24 -11.89 -8.89 3.08
N GLU A 25 -11.60 -9.24 1.83
CA GLU A 25 -11.62 -10.63 1.35
C GLU A 25 -10.18 -11.08 1.07
N PRO A 26 -9.81 -12.34 1.37
CA PRO A 26 -8.51 -12.88 1.02
C PRO A 26 -8.25 -12.76 -0.48
N ALA A 27 -7.20 -12.04 -0.87
CA ALA A 27 -6.80 -11.85 -2.26
C ALA A 27 -5.61 -12.74 -2.64
N PHE A 28 -4.98 -13.41 -1.68
CA PHE A 28 -3.91 -14.37 -1.88
C PHE A 28 -4.27 -15.67 -1.15
N ASN A 29 -4.21 -16.79 -1.87
CA ASN A 29 -4.64 -18.10 -1.35
C ASN A 29 -3.53 -18.85 -0.58
N GLY A 30 -2.30 -18.30 -0.56
CA GLY A 30 -1.13 -18.91 0.11
C GLY A 30 -0.53 -20.12 -0.59
N LYS A 31 -0.98 -20.48 -1.79
CA LYS A 31 -0.57 -21.71 -2.50
C LYS A 31 0.05 -21.44 -3.86
N ASP A 32 -0.52 -20.49 -4.61
CA ASP A 32 -0.12 -20.13 -5.97
C ASP A 32 -0.51 -18.68 -6.30
N LEU A 33 -0.31 -18.29 -7.56
CA LEU A 33 -0.65 -16.96 -8.08
C LEU A 33 -2.06 -16.87 -8.68
N ALA A 34 -2.97 -17.76 -8.35
CA ALA A 34 -4.35 -17.68 -8.84
C ALA A 34 -4.98 -16.34 -8.44
N GLY A 35 -5.60 -15.64 -9.40
CA GLY A 35 -6.13 -14.29 -9.25
C GLY A 35 -5.11 -13.17 -9.45
N TRP A 36 -3.86 -13.53 -9.80
CA TRP A 36 -2.78 -12.59 -10.06
C TRP A 36 -2.12 -12.86 -11.42
N LYS A 37 -1.57 -11.79 -12.03
CA LYS A 37 -0.83 -11.84 -13.31
C LYS A 37 0.49 -11.11 -13.18
N THR A 38 1.56 -11.74 -13.67
CA THR A 38 2.88 -11.13 -13.78
C THR A 38 2.99 -10.25 -15.02
N SER A 39 3.77 -9.18 -14.97
CA SER A 39 4.03 -8.33 -16.14
C SER A 39 5.12 -8.87 -17.06
N GLY A 40 5.70 -10.01 -16.75
CA GLY A 40 6.82 -10.61 -17.47
C GLY A 40 7.12 -12.02 -16.99
N ALA A 41 8.40 -12.42 -16.91
CA ALA A 41 8.80 -13.75 -16.47
C ALA A 41 8.37 -14.04 -15.03
N ASP A 42 7.85 -15.24 -14.79
CA ASP A 42 7.32 -15.66 -13.47
C ASP A 42 8.41 -15.88 -12.41
N ALA A 43 9.69 -16.01 -12.85
CA ALA A 43 10.83 -16.23 -11.96
C ALA A 43 11.02 -15.18 -10.86
N PHE A 44 10.42 -14.00 -11.02
CA PHE A 44 10.45 -12.94 -10.01
C PHE A 44 9.53 -13.20 -8.81
N TRP A 45 8.51 -14.04 -8.99
CA TRP A 45 7.49 -14.30 -7.99
C TRP A 45 7.40 -15.80 -7.70
N THR A 46 7.49 -16.15 -6.43
CA THR A 46 7.35 -17.53 -5.95
C THR A 46 6.43 -17.59 -4.75
N VAL A 47 5.82 -18.76 -4.54
CA VAL A 47 4.95 -19.00 -3.39
C VAL A 47 5.46 -20.25 -2.68
N ALA A 48 5.69 -20.16 -1.37
CA ALA A 48 6.03 -21.26 -0.50
C ALA A 48 5.52 -20.99 0.93
N ASP A 49 4.99 -22.00 1.59
CA ASP A 49 4.58 -21.96 3.01
C ASP A 49 3.64 -20.78 3.35
N GLY A 50 2.71 -20.46 2.44
CA GLY A 50 1.77 -19.35 2.63
C GLY A 50 2.37 -17.96 2.39
N VAL A 51 3.61 -17.88 1.91
CA VAL A 51 4.33 -16.63 1.66
C VAL A 51 4.51 -16.41 0.16
N LEU A 52 4.11 -15.23 -0.30
CA LEU A 52 4.43 -14.70 -1.62
C LEU A 52 5.77 -13.97 -1.55
N THR A 53 6.74 -14.42 -2.33
CA THR A 53 8.06 -13.80 -2.40
C THR A 53 8.27 -13.15 -3.76
N GLY A 54 8.57 -11.84 -3.74
CA GLY A 54 9.09 -11.10 -4.88
C GLY A 54 10.61 -10.96 -4.76
N ALA A 55 11.36 -11.41 -5.77
CA ALA A 55 12.82 -11.33 -5.74
C ALA A 55 13.39 -10.89 -7.09
N ASN A 56 14.53 -10.22 -7.05
CA ASN A 56 15.33 -9.92 -8.23
C ASN A 56 16.81 -10.17 -7.92
N ASP A 57 17.48 -10.83 -8.85
CA ASP A 57 18.89 -11.18 -8.72
C ASP A 57 19.64 -10.87 -10.01
N PRO A 58 20.92 -10.42 -9.97
CA PRO A 58 21.73 -10.17 -11.17
C PRO A 58 21.81 -11.32 -12.15
N SER A 59 21.57 -12.57 -11.72
CA SER A 59 21.53 -13.75 -12.58
C SER A 59 20.25 -13.87 -13.41
N PHE A 60 19.20 -13.11 -13.11
CA PHE A 60 17.94 -13.14 -13.86
C PHE A 60 18.10 -12.46 -15.21
N LYS A 61 17.58 -13.09 -16.27
CA LYS A 61 17.62 -12.53 -17.64
C LYS A 61 17.05 -11.11 -17.72
N ASP A 62 15.98 -10.85 -16.98
CA ASP A 62 15.27 -9.57 -16.97
C ASP A 62 15.60 -8.72 -15.72
N TYR A 63 16.75 -8.98 -15.06
CA TYR A 63 17.19 -8.26 -13.87
C TYR A 63 17.00 -6.75 -13.94
N LYS A 64 17.37 -6.14 -15.08
CA LYS A 64 17.29 -4.68 -15.26
C LYS A 64 15.86 -4.15 -15.46
N LYS A 65 14.92 -5.01 -15.86
CA LYS A 65 13.52 -4.60 -16.11
C LYS A 65 12.67 -4.64 -14.85
N GLY A 66 12.96 -5.59 -13.94
CA GLY A 66 12.07 -5.89 -12.82
C GLY A 66 10.75 -6.52 -13.26
N ASN A 67 9.81 -6.62 -12.34
CA ASN A 67 8.52 -7.24 -12.61
C ASN A 67 7.42 -6.65 -11.71
N MET A 68 6.20 -6.69 -12.21
CA MET A 68 4.99 -6.35 -11.46
C MET A 68 4.10 -7.57 -11.37
N LEU A 69 3.51 -7.77 -10.19
CA LEU A 69 2.44 -8.74 -9.96
C LEU A 69 1.15 -7.96 -9.73
N TYR A 70 0.16 -8.13 -10.60
CA TYR A 70 -1.12 -7.42 -10.57
C TYR A 70 -2.27 -8.36 -10.24
N THR A 71 -3.25 -7.89 -9.46
CA THR A 71 -4.54 -8.59 -9.37
C THR A 71 -5.21 -8.65 -10.74
N GLU A 72 -5.98 -9.72 -11.02
CA GLU A 72 -6.80 -9.78 -12.25
C GLU A 72 -7.94 -8.77 -12.22
N LYS A 73 -8.47 -8.51 -11.03
CA LYS A 73 -9.54 -7.51 -10.80
C LYS A 73 -8.95 -6.11 -10.67
N SER A 74 -9.66 -5.12 -11.22
CA SER A 74 -9.39 -3.69 -11.03
C SER A 74 -10.31 -3.11 -9.96
N TYR A 75 -9.82 -2.08 -9.27
CA TYR A 75 -10.51 -1.42 -8.16
C TYR A 75 -10.49 0.10 -8.35
N GLN A 76 -11.58 0.76 -7.99
CA GLN A 76 -11.67 2.23 -7.97
C GLN A 76 -11.32 2.75 -6.57
N ASP A 77 -12.16 2.49 -5.59
CA ASP A 77 -11.92 2.78 -4.18
C ASP A 77 -11.60 1.47 -3.47
N VAL A 78 -10.47 1.40 -2.80
CA VAL A 78 -9.91 0.13 -2.34
C VAL A 78 -9.17 0.26 -1.02
N VAL A 79 -9.24 -0.80 -0.21
CA VAL A 79 -8.35 -1.03 0.93
C VAL A 79 -7.57 -2.30 0.67
N ILE A 80 -6.27 -2.24 0.85
CA ILE A 80 -5.37 -3.39 0.84
C ILE A 80 -4.79 -3.53 2.24
N GLU A 81 -4.88 -4.73 2.83
CA GLU A 81 -4.11 -5.12 4.01
C GLU A 81 -3.19 -6.28 3.65
N CYS A 82 -1.98 -6.24 4.15
CA CYS A 82 -1.04 -7.36 4.08
C CYS A 82 -0.02 -7.28 5.20
N GLU A 83 0.68 -8.37 5.44
CA GLU A 83 1.93 -8.34 6.18
C GLU A 83 3.08 -8.40 5.18
N CYS A 84 4.04 -7.51 5.36
CA CYS A 84 5.22 -7.38 4.50
C CYS A 84 6.50 -7.50 5.34
N ARG A 85 7.49 -8.19 4.77
CA ARG A 85 8.81 -8.36 5.37
C ARG A 85 9.89 -8.22 4.32
N PHE A 86 10.95 -7.51 4.66
CA PHE A 86 12.19 -7.52 3.91
C PHE A 86 13.38 -7.31 4.85
N ASN A 87 14.57 -7.63 4.38
CA ASN A 87 15.83 -7.38 5.07
C ASN A 87 16.81 -6.72 4.11
N GLY A 88 17.57 -5.74 4.61
CA GLY A 88 18.49 -4.95 3.79
C GLY A 88 17.80 -3.87 2.95
N GLU A 89 18.49 -3.39 1.92
CA GLU A 89 17.97 -2.36 1.03
C GLU A 89 17.15 -2.97 -0.12
N ILE A 90 15.92 -2.61 -0.23
CA ILE A 90 15.05 -2.97 -1.35
C ILE A 90 14.41 -1.72 -1.96
N ASP A 91 13.91 -1.84 -3.18
CA ASP A 91 13.07 -0.85 -3.83
C ASP A 91 11.83 -1.57 -4.36
N SER A 92 10.68 -1.31 -3.74
CA SER A 92 9.42 -1.99 -4.00
C SER A 92 8.25 -1.04 -3.76
N GLY A 93 7.02 -1.52 -3.92
CA GLY A 93 5.83 -0.74 -3.63
C GLY A 93 4.53 -1.46 -3.92
N ILE A 94 3.45 -0.87 -3.43
CA ILE A 94 2.07 -1.26 -3.75
C ILE A 94 1.46 -0.16 -4.61
N MET A 95 0.96 -0.54 -5.79
CA MET A 95 0.33 0.37 -6.75
C MET A 95 -1.17 0.21 -6.74
N VAL A 96 -1.86 1.34 -6.89
CA VAL A 96 -3.30 1.39 -7.11
C VAL A 96 -3.61 2.46 -8.13
N ARG A 97 -4.76 2.38 -8.76
CA ARG A 97 -5.30 3.42 -9.64
C ARG A 97 -4.34 3.87 -10.75
N LYS A 98 -4.88 4.54 -11.74
CA LYS A 98 -4.12 5.14 -12.84
C LYS A 98 -4.52 6.59 -13.08
N ASP A 99 -3.57 7.33 -13.64
CA ASP A 99 -3.81 8.68 -14.13
C ASP A 99 -4.88 8.70 -15.23
N ALA A 100 -5.36 9.89 -15.59
CA ALA A 100 -6.39 10.06 -16.62
C ALA A 100 -5.99 9.44 -17.97
N ALA A 101 -4.70 9.37 -18.29
CA ALA A 101 -4.18 8.73 -19.49
C ALA A 101 -4.12 7.19 -19.37
N GLY A 102 -4.26 6.63 -18.17
CA GLY A 102 -4.14 5.18 -17.91
C GLY A 102 -2.71 4.67 -17.97
N LYS A 103 -1.71 5.55 -17.82
CA LYS A 103 -0.29 5.23 -18.00
C LYS A 103 0.49 5.13 -16.70
N LYS A 104 0.16 5.95 -15.70
CA LYS A 104 0.90 6.03 -14.44
C LYS A 104 0.03 5.57 -13.29
N ASP A 105 0.58 4.76 -12.42
CA ASP A 105 -0.04 4.38 -11.16
C ASP A 105 0.38 5.34 -10.04
N ILE A 106 -0.44 5.45 -8.99
CA ILE A 106 0.02 5.97 -7.72
C ILE A 106 0.60 4.82 -6.90
N GLN A 107 1.80 5.01 -6.36
CA GLN A 107 2.54 3.99 -5.62
C GLN A 107 2.72 4.40 -4.17
N MET A 108 2.44 3.49 -3.25
CA MET A 108 2.97 3.51 -1.90
C MET A 108 4.33 2.79 -1.92
N GLN A 109 5.39 3.51 -1.61
CA GLN A 109 6.77 3.00 -1.61
C GLN A 109 7.02 2.02 -0.48
N ILE A 110 7.82 1.00 -0.74
CA ILE A 110 8.40 0.07 0.25
C ILE A 110 9.92 0.03 0.03
N GLY A 111 10.66 0.42 1.05
CA GLY A 111 12.13 0.43 1.04
C GLY A 111 12.76 1.70 0.48
N VAL A 112 13.99 1.58 0.03
CA VAL A 112 14.86 2.71 -0.32
C VAL A 112 14.55 3.23 -1.72
N SER A 113 14.21 4.51 -1.81
CA SER A 113 14.11 5.20 -3.10
C SER A 113 15.48 5.31 -3.75
N ARG A 114 15.62 4.84 -4.98
CA ARG A 114 16.87 4.97 -5.75
C ARG A 114 17.25 6.41 -6.06
N SER A 115 16.26 7.26 -6.30
CA SER A 115 16.49 8.67 -6.62
C SER A 115 16.92 9.49 -5.40
N LEU A 116 16.32 9.23 -4.23
CA LEU A 116 16.60 9.98 -3.01
C LEU A 116 17.66 9.34 -2.12
N LYS A 117 18.04 8.07 -2.37
CA LYS A 117 18.97 7.28 -1.53
C LYS A 117 18.54 7.25 -0.06
N LYS A 118 17.24 7.17 0.16
CA LYS A 118 16.59 7.22 1.46
C LYS A 118 15.44 6.23 1.53
N ASP A 119 15.23 5.62 2.70
CA ASP A 119 14.03 4.83 2.95
C ASP A 119 12.80 5.74 2.88
N MET A 120 11.90 5.41 1.97
CA MET A 120 10.66 6.12 1.70
C MET A 120 9.44 5.23 1.94
N THR A 121 9.59 4.15 2.72
CA THR A 121 8.48 3.25 3.05
C THR A 121 7.26 4.03 3.56
N GLY A 122 6.09 3.73 3.00
CA GLY A 122 4.84 4.41 3.34
C GLY A 122 4.63 5.77 2.66
N ALA A 123 5.64 6.33 1.99
CA ALA A 123 5.51 7.56 1.22
C ALA A 123 4.90 7.29 -0.16
N PHE A 124 4.29 8.32 -0.76
CA PHE A 124 3.71 8.24 -2.10
C PHE A 124 4.69 8.64 -3.19
N TYR A 125 4.74 7.82 -4.25
CA TYR A 125 5.51 8.09 -5.47
C TYR A 125 4.57 8.23 -6.67
N ILE A 126 4.72 9.37 -7.37
CA ILE A 126 3.93 9.76 -8.55
C ILE A 126 4.82 10.16 -9.73
N GLY A 127 5.98 9.49 -9.88
CA GLY A 127 7.09 9.94 -10.74
C GLY A 127 8.07 10.86 -10.00
N LYS A 128 7.69 11.32 -8.83
CA LYS A 128 8.47 12.04 -7.81
C LYS A 128 7.86 11.75 -6.44
N TYR A 129 8.54 12.12 -5.37
CA TYR A 129 7.99 12.05 -4.02
C TYR A 129 7.48 13.44 -3.61
N PRO A 130 6.16 13.71 -3.63
CA PRO A 130 5.61 14.96 -3.11
C PRO A 130 5.82 15.00 -1.59
N GLU A 131 6.25 16.13 -1.06
CA GLU A 131 6.53 16.27 0.38
C GLU A 131 5.30 15.97 1.25
N ALA A 132 4.12 16.41 0.81
CA ALA A 132 2.85 16.11 1.47
C ALA A 132 2.52 14.60 1.56
N GLY A 133 3.16 13.78 0.73
CA GLY A 133 3.00 12.32 0.71
C GLY A 133 4.11 11.57 1.46
N TRP A 134 4.98 12.24 2.21
CA TRP A 134 6.04 11.57 2.98
C TRP A 134 5.50 10.92 4.25
N ALA A 135 6.23 9.90 4.74
CA ALA A 135 5.86 9.10 5.90
C ALA A 135 7.00 9.04 6.94
N PRO A 136 7.46 10.16 7.53
CA PRO A 136 8.65 10.18 8.40
C PRO A 136 8.49 9.31 9.66
N LYS A 137 7.28 9.07 10.14
CA LYS A 137 7.01 8.20 11.30
C LYS A 137 7.40 6.74 11.07
N VAL A 138 7.50 6.29 9.82
CA VAL A 138 7.83 4.88 9.50
C VAL A 138 9.18 4.48 10.09
N ALA A 139 10.16 5.38 10.15
CA ALA A 139 11.47 5.10 10.70
C ALA A 139 11.44 4.53 12.14
N THR A 140 10.41 4.85 12.92
CA THR A 140 10.23 4.36 14.30
C THR A 140 9.26 3.18 14.42
N LEU A 141 8.52 2.88 13.37
CA LEU A 141 7.45 1.86 13.38
C LEU A 141 7.85 0.60 12.62
N TRP A 142 8.64 0.75 11.54
CA TRP A 142 9.06 -0.37 10.71
C TRP A 142 10.08 -1.23 11.42
N LYS A 143 9.81 -2.53 11.50
CA LYS A 143 10.69 -3.53 12.11
C LYS A 143 11.41 -4.29 11.00
N ASN A 144 12.66 -3.97 10.78
CA ASN A 144 13.46 -4.57 9.72
C ASN A 144 13.64 -6.08 9.93
N GLY A 145 13.42 -6.87 8.90
CA GLY A 145 13.47 -8.34 8.96
C GLY A 145 12.27 -9.02 9.64
N GLU A 146 11.36 -8.26 10.24
CA GLU A 146 10.13 -8.76 10.86
C GLU A 146 8.90 -8.53 9.97
N TRP A 147 7.80 -9.21 10.27
CA TRP A 147 6.51 -8.96 9.63
C TRP A 147 5.92 -7.64 10.12
N ASN A 148 5.64 -6.74 9.17
CA ASN A 148 4.99 -5.47 9.42
C ASN A 148 3.61 -5.45 8.76
N LYS A 149 2.59 -5.05 9.50
CA LYS A 149 1.24 -4.91 8.94
C LYS A 149 1.16 -3.61 8.15
N ILE A 150 0.79 -3.71 6.89
CA ILE A 150 0.48 -2.57 6.01
C ILE A 150 -1.02 -2.53 5.79
N ARG A 151 -1.62 -1.35 5.92
CA ARG A 151 -2.94 -1.03 5.40
C ARG A 151 -2.80 0.17 4.48
N PHE A 152 -3.22 0.05 3.24
CA PHE A 152 -3.23 1.11 2.26
C PHE A 152 -4.66 1.30 1.75
N GLN A 153 -5.19 2.51 1.87
CA GLN A 153 -6.52 2.89 1.40
C GLN A 153 -6.42 3.94 0.32
N ALA A 154 -7.15 3.75 -0.78
CA ALA A 154 -7.47 4.76 -1.78
C ALA A 154 -8.97 4.99 -1.78
N LYS A 155 -9.43 6.19 -1.42
CA LYS A 155 -10.86 6.57 -1.36
C LYS A 155 -11.03 7.99 -1.90
N GLY A 156 -11.84 8.14 -2.96
CA GLY A 156 -11.91 9.42 -3.67
C GLY A 156 -10.50 9.85 -4.08
N ASP A 157 -10.11 11.07 -3.84
CA ASP A 157 -8.79 11.60 -4.14
C ASP A 157 -7.79 11.42 -2.98
N THR A 158 -8.18 10.69 -1.92
CA THR A 158 -7.39 10.55 -0.70
C THR A 158 -6.75 9.17 -0.62
N TYR A 159 -5.46 9.16 -0.34
CA TYR A 159 -4.62 7.97 -0.18
C TYR A 159 -4.03 7.96 1.22
N THR A 160 -4.32 6.93 1.99
CA THR A 160 -3.89 6.83 3.40
C THR A 160 -3.16 5.53 3.65
N VAL A 161 -2.05 5.61 4.38
CA VAL A 161 -1.26 4.43 4.76
C VAL A 161 -1.13 4.33 6.27
N TRP A 162 -1.30 3.11 6.77
CA TRP A 162 -1.02 2.73 8.15
C TRP A 162 0.05 1.63 8.15
N ILE A 163 1.01 1.75 9.06
CA ILE A 163 2.03 0.75 9.33
C ILE A 163 1.91 0.34 10.80
N ASN A 164 1.76 -0.96 11.05
CA ASN A 164 1.59 -1.52 12.39
C ASN A 164 0.47 -0.85 13.23
N GLY A 165 -0.61 -0.42 12.55
CA GLY A 165 -1.77 0.22 13.16
C GLY A 165 -1.69 1.75 13.25
N GLU A 166 -0.53 2.36 13.02
CA GLU A 166 -0.34 3.81 13.08
C GLU A 166 -0.44 4.44 11.69
N GLN A 167 -1.21 5.51 11.55
CA GLN A 167 -1.26 6.28 10.30
C GLN A 167 0.05 7.03 10.10
N VAL A 168 0.71 6.74 8.95
CA VAL A 168 2.03 7.28 8.62
C VAL A 168 1.99 8.32 7.51
N SER A 169 1.03 8.22 6.61
CA SER A 169 0.83 9.21 5.54
C SER A 169 -0.65 9.35 5.17
N ASN A 170 -1.01 10.53 4.70
CA ASN A 170 -2.31 10.87 4.15
C ASN A 170 -2.11 11.89 3.04
N TYR A 171 -2.34 11.47 1.79
CA TYR A 171 -2.02 12.26 0.61
C TYR A 171 -3.27 12.46 -0.24
N VAL A 172 -3.46 13.65 -0.77
CA VAL A 172 -4.60 14.00 -1.63
C VAL A 172 -4.10 14.34 -3.03
N ASP A 173 -4.59 13.61 -4.03
CA ASP A 173 -4.24 13.82 -5.43
C ASP A 173 -5.37 13.32 -6.37
N ALA A 174 -6.04 14.26 -7.03
CA ALA A 174 -7.09 13.97 -8.02
C ALA A 174 -6.54 13.48 -9.38
N GLY A 175 -5.22 13.40 -9.53
CA GLY A 175 -4.56 13.02 -10.80
C GLY A 175 -4.72 11.55 -11.19
N TYR A 176 -5.29 10.71 -10.31
CA TYR A 176 -5.43 9.26 -10.52
C TYR A 176 -6.89 8.78 -10.48
N PRO A 177 -7.74 9.23 -11.42
CA PRO A 177 -9.18 8.97 -11.38
C PRO A 177 -9.58 7.59 -11.87
N LYS A 178 -8.68 6.81 -12.51
CA LYS A 178 -9.05 5.53 -13.13
C LYS A 178 -8.84 4.34 -12.20
N ALA A 179 -9.81 3.44 -12.20
CA ALA A 179 -9.67 2.11 -11.61
C ALA A 179 -8.50 1.35 -12.25
N ALA A 180 -7.77 0.60 -11.43
CA ALA A 180 -6.68 -0.24 -11.88
C ALA A 180 -6.56 -1.50 -10.99
N PRO A 181 -5.85 -2.54 -11.44
CA PRO A 181 -5.41 -3.62 -10.58
C PRO A 181 -4.56 -3.11 -9.40
N VAL A 182 -4.58 -3.82 -8.30
CA VAL A 182 -3.56 -3.67 -7.26
C VAL A 182 -2.28 -4.32 -7.76
N GLY A 183 -1.16 -3.61 -7.68
CA GLY A 183 0.14 -4.08 -8.13
C GLY A 183 1.15 -4.19 -6.98
N LEU A 184 1.97 -5.24 -7.02
CA LEU A 184 3.16 -5.40 -6.18
C LEU A 184 4.39 -5.31 -7.07
N GLN A 185 5.44 -4.61 -6.62
CA GLN A 185 6.63 -4.35 -7.44
C GLN A 185 7.84 -5.16 -7.00
N VAL A 186 8.57 -5.66 -7.98
CA VAL A 186 9.99 -6.00 -7.89
C VAL A 186 10.77 -5.06 -8.82
N HIS A 187 11.55 -4.15 -8.24
CA HIS A 187 12.23 -3.10 -9.03
C HIS A 187 13.38 -3.65 -9.88
N GLY A 188 13.49 -3.11 -11.10
CA GLY A 188 14.58 -3.47 -12.03
C GLY A 188 15.95 -2.97 -11.59
N GLY A 189 16.98 -3.81 -11.73
CA GLY A 189 18.36 -3.46 -11.43
C GLY A 189 18.67 -3.32 -9.93
N VAL A 190 17.81 -3.84 -9.06
CA VAL A 190 18.03 -3.95 -7.61
C VAL A 190 18.07 -5.43 -7.25
N LYS A 191 19.14 -5.88 -6.60
CA LYS A 191 19.15 -7.19 -5.95
C LYS A 191 18.30 -7.07 -4.70
N MET A 192 17.15 -7.74 -4.66
CA MET A 192 16.18 -7.59 -3.60
C MET A 192 15.37 -8.85 -3.35
N LYS A 193 14.81 -8.94 -2.14
CA LYS A 193 13.79 -9.89 -1.74
C LYS A 193 12.77 -9.18 -0.85
N VAL A 194 11.50 -9.27 -1.20
CA VAL A 194 10.37 -8.81 -0.40
C VAL A 194 9.38 -9.94 -0.25
N GLU A 195 8.80 -10.09 0.92
CA GLU A 195 7.88 -11.17 1.26
C GLU A 195 6.54 -10.59 1.72
N TYR A 196 5.46 -11.20 1.27
CA TYR A 196 4.09 -10.83 1.62
C TYR A 196 3.30 -12.07 2.09
N ARG A 197 2.39 -11.87 3.03
CA ARG A 197 1.39 -12.85 3.42
C ARG A 197 0.11 -12.18 3.88
N ASN A 198 -0.96 -12.94 4.08
CA ASN A 198 -2.24 -12.44 4.58
C ASN A 198 -2.76 -11.24 3.76
N ILE A 199 -2.59 -11.30 2.42
CA ILE A 199 -3.04 -10.23 1.54
C ILE A 199 -4.56 -10.30 1.43
N ALA A 200 -5.24 -9.23 1.84
CA ALA A 200 -6.67 -9.09 1.75
C ALA A 200 -7.04 -7.74 1.13
N ILE A 201 -8.07 -7.71 0.30
CA ILE A 201 -8.51 -6.52 -0.43
C ILE A 201 -10.01 -6.34 -0.23
N GLY A 202 -10.43 -5.10 -0.02
CA GLY A 202 -11.84 -4.71 0.06
C GLY A 202 -12.13 -3.52 -0.84
N GLU A 203 -13.30 -3.56 -1.50
CA GLU A 203 -13.82 -2.39 -2.22
C GLU A 203 -14.58 -1.48 -1.26
N ILE A 204 -14.33 -0.19 -1.35
CA ILE A 204 -15.09 0.84 -0.65
C ILE A 204 -16.26 1.22 -1.58
N LYS A 205 -17.48 1.07 -1.08
CA LYS A 205 -18.73 1.42 -1.79
C LYS A 205 -19.18 2.82 -1.42
#